data_a65fbe52e396b3c6b074f69d75ec1d73
#
_entry.id   a65fbe52e396b3c6b074f69d75ec1d73
#
_cell.length_a   1.000
_cell.length_b   1.000
_cell.length_c   1.000
_cell.angle_alpha   90.00
_cell.angle_beta   90.00
_cell.angle_gamma   90.00
#
_symmetry.space_group_name_H-M   'P 1'
#
loop_
_entity.id
_entity.type
_entity.pdbx_description
1 polymer ?
#
loop_
_entity_poly.entity_id
_entity_poly.type
_entity_poly.pdbx_seq_one_letter_code
_entity_poly.pdbx_strand_id
1 'polypeptide(L)'
;MKRLLSLALLLTSMTMLAKTKEVHLKWIHTSDVHGSLFQYDYLRNQPAKGGLSAIYAFVQDQRREYGKRLILTDGGDCLQGQPTAYYYNFIDTLSPHLVAEAMNQMGYDCGAMGNHDIETGHAVYDRWVRDCRFPVLGANVIDAKTGRPYLQPYLMLKRAGVKIAILGMLTPAIPNWLPEQLWSGLRFDEMVSSARHWVKVIQEREHPDLIVGLFHSGYEGGIVTPEYHENATRMVAEQVPGFDLIVYGHDHKAATYYMKNCEGGNVVVAGPTSQGKRLVEADIFLTMEKGRVVETRITAGTPNTDGGRSEDTQAFEAHFAQQRQTLKDWVEQPIGKLTSTLWERDAFFGPSEFIDLIHQMQLDLTGADISFAAPLSFDSRLQKGTIRVRDMFALYKYENFLYTMRLTGREIKGFLEMSYALWTNQMQSADDHILLLDNNLDRGTRLGLKNVSYNMDSAAGLLYTVDVSKPEGERVQIQSMADGTPFSLDREYRVAINSYRGNGGGELITRGAGIPHSELKSRILTSTDKDLRFYLMQRIQEQKTVTPRKLNHWRFVPDEWAPAALERDRKILFPNTRYQ
;
A
#
# COMPACT_ATOMS: atom_id res chain seq x y z
N MET A 1 50.21 86.17 5.78
CA MET A 1 49.06 85.71 4.99
C MET A 1 49.25 84.21 4.73
N LYS A 2 48.62 83.42 5.56
CA LYS A 2 48.66 81.92 5.44
C LYS A 2 47.31 81.47 4.89
N ARG A 3 47.31 80.79 3.71
CA ARG A 3 46.12 80.18 3.15
C ARG A 3 46.02 78.74 3.73
N LEU A 4 44.92 78.47 4.43
CA LEU A 4 44.50 77.15 4.84
C LEU A 4 43.88 76.44 3.65
N LEU A 5 44.44 75.34 3.21
CA LEU A 5 43.76 74.38 2.33
C LEU A 5 42.98 73.36 3.19
N SER A 6 41.68 73.44 3.10
CA SER A 6 40.80 72.39 3.66
C SER A 6 40.65 71.24 2.68
N LEU A 7 41.19 70.07 3.02
CA LEU A 7 41.05 68.82 2.28
C LEU A 7 39.76 68.12 2.76
N ALA A 8 38.69 68.21 1.96
CA ALA A 8 37.47 67.46 2.25
C ALA A 8 37.68 65.98 1.79
N LEU A 9 37.81 65.08 2.72
CA LEU A 9 37.75 63.63 2.45
C LEU A 9 36.30 63.23 2.22
N LEU A 10 35.94 62.99 0.96
CA LEU A 10 34.70 62.30 0.60
C LEU A 10 34.90 60.80 0.91
N LEU A 11 34.38 60.33 2.04
CA LEU A 11 34.16 58.90 2.28
C LEU A 11 32.96 58.44 1.42
N THR A 12 33.25 57.94 0.23
CA THR A 12 32.26 57.14 -0.51
C THR A 12 32.11 55.81 0.17
N SER A 13 31.11 55.65 1.01
CA SER A 13 30.65 54.35 1.51
C SER A 13 30.07 53.60 0.30
N MET A 14 30.91 52.81 -0.38
CA MET A 14 30.43 51.75 -1.25
C MET A 14 29.70 50.73 -0.39
N THR A 15 28.41 50.86 -0.24
CA THR A 15 27.54 49.74 0.16
C THR A 15 27.69 48.72 -0.97
N MET A 16 28.51 47.70 -0.74
CA MET A 16 28.48 46.48 -1.56
C MET A 16 27.05 45.91 -1.38
N LEU A 17 26.13 46.21 -2.32
CA LEU A 17 24.91 45.41 -2.43
C LEU A 17 25.35 43.96 -2.56
N ALA A 18 25.04 43.20 -1.55
CA ALA A 18 25.29 41.77 -1.59
C ALA A 18 24.56 41.22 -2.83
N LYS A 19 25.31 40.68 -3.77
CA LYS A 19 24.74 40.15 -5.02
C LYS A 19 23.83 38.99 -4.66
N THR A 20 22.52 39.23 -4.68
CA THR A 20 21.50 38.17 -4.51
C THR A 20 21.56 37.24 -5.71
N LYS A 21 21.38 35.96 -5.46
CA LYS A 21 21.30 34.92 -6.49
C LYS A 21 19.99 34.17 -6.31
N GLU A 22 19.17 34.19 -7.35
CA GLU A 22 17.97 33.35 -7.41
C GLU A 22 18.33 31.93 -7.88
N VAL A 23 17.80 30.93 -7.18
CA VAL A 23 17.91 29.52 -7.51
C VAL A 23 16.52 28.93 -7.61
N HIS A 24 16.24 28.26 -8.71
CA HIS A 24 14.99 27.53 -8.93
C HIS A 24 15.34 26.04 -9.06
N LEU A 25 14.85 25.21 -8.12
CA LEU A 25 14.96 23.76 -8.15
C LEU A 25 13.59 23.15 -8.48
N LYS A 26 13.61 22.07 -9.23
CA LYS A 26 12.43 21.26 -9.55
C LYS A 26 12.52 19.96 -8.77
N TRP A 27 11.47 19.63 -8.01
CA TRP A 27 11.32 18.37 -7.29
C TRP A 27 10.24 17.53 -7.93
N ILE A 28 10.57 16.30 -8.27
CA ILE A 28 9.62 15.28 -8.74
C ILE A 28 9.62 14.14 -7.73
N HIS A 29 8.44 13.73 -7.29
CA HIS A 29 8.31 12.62 -6.35
C HIS A 29 7.24 11.64 -6.84
N THR A 30 7.60 10.37 -6.83
CA THR A 30 6.74 9.21 -7.09
C THR A 30 6.59 8.38 -5.84
N SER A 31 5.53 7.60 -5.73
CA SER A 31 5.31 6.65 -4.65
C SER A 31 4.29 5.61 -5.09
N ASP A 32 4.27 4.47 -4.39
CA ASP A 32 3.21 3.47 -4.54
C ASP A 32 3.07 2.98 -6.00
N VAL A 33 4.21 2.76 -6.66
CA VAL A 33 4.24 2.31 -8.06
C VAL A 33 3.69 0.89 -8.20
N HIS A 34 3.81 0.05 -7.15
CA HIS A 34 3.25 -1.28 -7.06
C HIS A 34 3.55 -2.16 -8.30
N GLY A 35 4.82 -2.17 -8.72
CA GLY A 35 5.25 -2.93 -9.89
C GLY A 35 4.71 -2.47 -11.23
N SER A 36 4.03 -1.31 -11.30
CA SER A 36 3.53 -0.73 -12.57
C SER A 36 4.69 -0.07 -13.33
N LEU A 37 5.48 -0.86 -14.05
CA LEU A 37 6.66 -0.35 -14.76
C LEU A 37 6.33 0.20 -16.14
N PHE A 38 5.41 -0.44 -16.86
CA PHE A 38 5.11 -0.18 -18.27
C PHE A 38 3.65 0.27 -18.45
N GLN A 39 3.34 0.94 -19.53
CA GLN A 39 1.97 1.30 -19.90
C GLN A 39 1.19 0.08 -20.41
N TYR A 40 1.21 -1.00 -19.63
CA TYR A 40 0.57 -2.26 -19.94
C TYR A 40 0.02 -2.96 -18.70
N ASP A 41 -1.26 -3.34 -18.75
CA ASP A 41 -1.90 -4.14 -17.70
C ASP A 41 -1.74 -5.63 -18.05
N TYR A 42 -0.80 -6.29 -17.39
CA TYR A 42 -0.53 -7.73 -17.58
C TYR A 42 -1.68 -8.63 -17.11
N LEU A 43 -2.54 -8.14 -16.20
CA LEU A 43 -3.68 -8.89 -15.71
C LEU A 43 -4.81 -8.93 -16.75
N ARG A 44 -5.07 -7.79 -17.39
CA ARG A 44 -6.10 -7.67 -18.43
C ARG A 44 -5.57 -7.87 -19.85
N ASN A 45 -4.25 -8.01 -19.99
CA ASN A 45 -3.56 -8.15 -21.28
C ASN A 45 -3.91 -7.02 -22.27
N GLN A 46 -3.79 -5.77 -21.82
CA GLN A 46 -4.15 -4.59 -22.60
C GLN A 46 -3.30 -3.37 -22.24
N PRO A 47 -3.21 -2.35 -23.12
CA PRO A 47 -2.58 -1.08 -22.78
C PRO A 47 -3.20 -0.45 -21.52
N ALA A 48 -2.38 0.21 -20.72
CA ALA A 48 -2.78 0.93 -19.51
C ALA A 48 -2.11 2.31 -19.47
N LYS A 49 -2.63 3.19 -18.60
CA LYS A 49 -2.04 4.49 -18.32
C LYS A 49 -1.17 4.43 -17.06
N GLY A 50 -0.22 5.37 -16.93
CA GLY A 50 0.66 5.46 -15.78
C GLY A 50 1.90 4.58 -15.90
N GLY A 51 2.41 4.10 -14.77
CA GLY A 51 3.65 3.32 -14.67
C GLY A 51 4.92 4.15 -14.80
N LEU A 52 6.07 3.50 -14.54
CA LEU A 52 7.36 4.19 -14.61
C LEU A 52 7.69 4.68 -16.01
N SER A 53 7.20 4.04 -17.08
CA SER A 53 7.43 4.51 -18.45
C SER A 53 6.74 5.85 -18.74
N ALA A 54 5.55 6.11 -18.19
CA ALA A 54 4.90 7.42 -18.29
C ALA A 54 5.64 8.48 -17.45
N ILE A 55 6.03 8.12 -16.23
CA ILE A 55 6.83 8.97 -15.35
C ILE A 55 8.16 9.31 -16.01
N TYR A 56 8.83 8.35 -16.65
CA TYR A 56 10.10 8.59 -17.37
C TYR A 56 9.96 9.67 -18.42
N ALA A 57 8.92 9.60 -19.26
CA ALA A 57 8.67 10.61 -20.27
C ALA A 57 8.45 12.01 -19.66
N PHE A 58 7.64 12.09 -18.59
CA PHE A 58 7.42 13.33 -17.84
C PHE A 58 8.73 13.88 -17.28
N VAL A 59 9.53 13.04 -16.62
CA VAL A 59 10.83 13.41 -16.04
C VAL A 59 11.82 13.87 -17.11
N GLN A 60 11.85 13.25 -18.31
CA GLN A 60 12.73 13.70 -19.39
C GLN A 60 12.34 15.09 -19.89
N ASP A 61 11.06 15.42 -19.97
CA ASP A 61 10.62 16.78 -20.31
C ASP A 61 11.15 17.80 -19.28
N GLN A 62 11.00 17.49 -18.00
CA GLN A 62 11.51 18.36 -16.93
C GLN A 62 13.05 18.43 -16.92
N ARG A 63 13.74 17.34 -17.22
CA ARG A 63 15.22 17.34 -17.31
C ARG A 63 15.75 18.19 -18.46
N ARG A 64 15.04 18.29 -19.59
CA ARG A 64 15.40 19.17 -20.69
C ARG A 64 15.41 20.64 -20.26
N GLU A 65 14.55 21.02 -19.32
CA GLU A 65 14.43 22.40 -18.81
C GLU A 65 15.35 22.66 -17.61
N TYR A 66 15.30 21.78 -16.61
CA TYR A 66 15.97 22.01 -15.33
C TYR A 66 17.37 21.40 -15.23
N GLY A 67 17.70 20.40 -16.05
CA GLY A 67 18.99 19.70 -16.03
C GLY A 67 19.32 19.18 -14.63
N LYS A 68 20.49 19.53 -14.11
CA LYS A 68 20.96 19.13 -12.77
C LYS A 68 20.21 19.80 -11.60
N ARG A 69 19.27 20.70 -11.87
CA ARG A 69 18.41 21.33 -10.84
C ARG A 69 17.14 20.53 -10.54
N LEU A 70 16.89 19.46 -11.31
CA LEU A 70 15.85 18.51 -11.03
C LEU A 70 16.33 17.51 -9.97
N ILE A 71 15.45 17.22 -9.01
CA ILE A 71 15.62 16.19 -7.99
C ILE A 71 14.46 15.20 -8.15
N LEU A 72 14.78 13.89 -8.22
CA LEU A 72 13.82 12.82 -8.41
C LEU A 72 13.87 11.84 -7.23
N THR A 73 12.75 11.66 -6.53
CA THR A 73 12.64 10.79 -5.37
C THR A 73 11.47 9.84 -5.48
N ASP A 74 11.55 8.69 -4.79
CA ASP A 74 10.47 7.70 -4.69
C ASP A 74 10.10 7.44 -3.23
N GLY A 75 8.81 7.29 -2.96
CA GLY A 75 8.27 7.11 -1.60
C GLY A 75 8.14 5.65 -1.15
N GLY A 76 8.56 4.67 -1.94
CA GLY A 76 8.41 3.25 -1.61
C GLY A 76 7.14 2.59 -2.16
N ASP A 77 6.88 1.36 -1.73
CA ASP A 77 5.84 0.46 -2.26
C ASP A 77 5.99 0.18 -3.76
N CYS A 78 7.20 -0.24 -4.12
CA CYS A 78 7.57 -0.59 -5.48
C CYS A 78 7.43 -2.09 -5.77
N LEU A 79 7.58 -2.97 -4.76
CA LEU A 79 7.85 -4.39 -4.92
C LEU A 79 6.61 -5.29 -4.88
N GLN A 80 5.40 -4.75 -4.70
CA GLN A 80 4.16 -5.53 -4.60
C GLN A 80 3.10 -5.00 -5.58
N GLY A 81 2.21 -5.87 -6.05
CA GLY A 81 0.98 -5.51 -6.77
C GLY A 81 0.88 -6.08 -8.17
N GLN A 82 1.75 -5.69 -9.10
CA GLN A 82 1.70 -6.20 -10.48
C GLN A 82 2.53 -7.48 -10.66
N PRO A 83 2.18 -8.33 -11.64
CA PRO A 83 2.98 -9.50 -12.00
C PRO A 83 4.44 -9.21 -12.27
N THR A 84 4.75 -8.00 -12.72
CA THR A 84 6.11 -7.48 -12.96
C THR A 84 6.99 -7.56 -11.73
N ALA A 85 6.51 -7.07 -10.59
CA ALA A 85 7.25 -7.15 -9.33
C ALA A 85 7.31 -8.62 -8.86
N TYR A 86 6.17 -9.33 -8.82
CA TYR A 86 6.09 -10.70 -8.34
C TYR A 86 7.07 -11.64 -9.08
N TYR A 87 7.19 -11.50 -10.40
CA TYR A 87 8.10 -12.34 -11.19
C TYR A 87 9.55 -12.19 -10.72
N TYR A 88 10.03 -10.94 -10.57
CA TYR A 88 11.40 -10.69 -10.12
C TYR A 88 11.59 -10.83 -8.61
N ASN A 89 10.51 -10.79 -7.83
CA ASN A 89 10.59 -11.12 -6.41
C ASN A 89 10.84 -12.63 -6.20
N PHE A 90 10.06 -13.49 -6.89
CA PHE A 90 9.89 -14.88 -6.47
C PHE A 90 10.17 -15.93 -7.56
N ILE A 91 10.19 -15.56 -8.85
CA ILE A 91 10.39 -16.48 -9.97
C ILE A 91 11.81 -16.34 -10.52
N ASP A 92 12.18 -15.17 -11.02
CA ASP A 92 13.54 -14.86 -11.44
C ASP A 92 14.30 -14.14 -10.30
N THR A 93 14.89 -14.94 -9.42
CA THR A 93 15.63 -14.42 -8.27
C THR A 93 17.13 -14.22 -8.54
N LEU A 94 17.60 -14.54 -9.75
CA LEU A 94 19.01 -14.51 -10.12
C LEU A 94 19.38 -13.27 -10.95
N SER A 95 18.50 -12.81 -11.82
CA SER A 95 18.71 -11.58 -12.60
C SER A 95 18.68 -10.34 -11.69
N PRO A 96 19.30 -9.22 -12.09
CA PRO A 96 19.09 -7.94 -11.41
C PRO A 96 17.59 -7.63 -11.27
N HIS A 97 17.20 -7.04 -10.15
CA HIS A 97 15.77 -6.80 -9.90
C HIS A 97 15.22 -5.74 -10.88
N LEU A 98 14.24 -6.11 -11.72
CA LEU A 98 13.75 -5.25 -12.80
C LEU A 98 13.26 -3.88 -12.31
N VAL A 99 12.64 -3.81 -11.13
CA VAL A 99 12.22 -2.53 -10.53
C VAL A 99 13.44 -1.65 -10.26
N ALA A 100 14.53 -2.22 -9.69
CA ALA A 100 15.76 -1.47 -9.46
C ALA A 100 16.40 -1.00 -10.78
N GLU A 101 16.43 -1.87 -11.81
CA GLU A 101 16.97 -1.48 -13.12
C GLU A 101 16.17 -0.35 -13.78
N ALA A 102 14.82 -0.43 -13.71
CA ALA A 102 13.95 0.63 -14.22
C ALA A 102 14.19 1.97 -13.50
N MET A 103 14.26 1.94 -12.16
CA MET A 103 14.55 3.14 -11.36
C MET A 103 15.96 3.67 -11.59
N ASN A 104 16.96 2.80 -11.74
CA ASN A 104 18.34 3.18 -12.11
C ASN A 104 18.39 3.86 -13.48
N GLN A 105 17.66 3.36 -14.48
CA GLN A 105 17.54 3.97 -15.80
C GLN A 105 16.89 5.36 -15.73
N MET A 106 15.95 5.54 -14.82
CA MET A 106 15.30 6.83 -14.58
C MET A 106 16.20 7.83 -13.86
N GLY A 107 17.23 7.36 -13.13
CA GLY A 107 18.17 8.20 -12.39
C GLY A 107 17.53 8.88 -11.18
N TYR A 108 16.93 8.10 -10.30
CA TYR A 108 16.47 8.57 -9.00
C TYR A 108 17.65 9.04 -8.14
N ASP A 109 17.43 10.09 -7.36
CA ASP A 109 18.43 10.59 -6.40
C ASP A 109 18.40 9.78 -5.09
N CYS A 110 17.21 9.36 -4.65
CA CYS A 110 17.00 8.42 -3.55
C CYS A 110 15.57 7.86 -3.57
N GLY A 111 15.34 6.79 -2.82
CA GLY A 111 14.03 6.24 -2.52
C GLY A 111 13.83 6.05 -1.02
N ALA A 112 12.59 5.83 -0.58
CA ALA A 112 12.27 5.31 0.75
C ALA A 112 11.85 3.84 0.64
N MET A 113 11.88 3.12 1.77
CA MET A 113 11.28 1.80 1.90
C MET A 113 9.80 1.94 2.20
N GLY A 114 8.92 1.15 1.55
CA GLY A 114 7.51 1.06 1.86
C GLY A 114 7.14 -0.22 2.62
N ASN A 115 5.91 -0.32 3.13
CA ASN A 115 5.45 -1.51 3.86
C ASN A 115 5.30 -2.73 2.93
N HIS A 116 4.86 -2.54 1.70
CA HIS A 116 4.79 -3.61 0.71
C HIS A 116 6.16 -4.00 0.14
N ASP A 117 7.20 -3.17 0.31
CA ASP A 117 8.57 -3.60 0.02
C ASP A 117 9.03 -4.57 1.12
N ILE A 118 8.80 -4.26 2.41
CA ILE A 118 9.09 -5.16 3.55
C ILE A 118 8.30 -6.48 3.45
N GLU A 119 7.07 -6.45 2.93
CA GLU A 119 6.21 -7.63 2.74
C GLU A 119 6.88 -8.73 1.91
N THR A 120 7.80 -8.38 1.03
CA THR A 120 8.51 -9.34 0.19
C THR A 120 9.57 -10.18 0.92
N GLY A 121 9.95 -9.76 2.13
CA GLY A 121 10.97 -10.43 2.96
C GLY A 121 12.42 -10.07 2.58
N HIS A 122 13.34 -10.32 3.52
CA HIS A 122 14.78 -9.99 3.39
C HIS A 122 15.41 -10.46 2.08
N ALA A 123 15.10 -11.66 1.63
CA ALA A 123 15.69 -12.19 0.40
C ALA A 123 15.40 -11.33 -0.84
N VAL A 124 14.28 -10.61 -0.83
CA VAL A 124 13.84 -9.76 -1.94
C VAL A 124 14.26 -8.30 -1.73
N TYR A 125 13.81 -7.67 -0.63
CA TYR A 125 14.07 -6.24 -0.47
C TYR A 125 15.55 -5.91 -0.26
N ASP A 126 16.36 -6.79 0.39
CA ASP A 126 17.80 -6.57 0.50
C ASP A 126 18.50 -6.67 -0.86
N ARG A 127 18.03 -7.60 -1.73
CA ARG A 127 18.50 -7.68 -3.11
C ARG A 127 18.16 -6.43 -3.89
N TRP A 128 16.91 -5.97 -3.80
CA TRP A 128 16.45 -4.75 -4.48
C TRP A 128 17.24 -3.53 -4.02
N VAL A 129 17.44 -3.34 -2.70
CA VAL A 129 18.25 -2.23 -2.14
C VAL A 129 19.68 -2.29 -2.68
N ARG A 130 20.30 -3.48 -2.73
CA ARG A 130 21.65 -3.67 -3.28
C ARG A 130 21.73 -3.36 -4.78
N ASP A 131 20.69 -3.70 -5.55
CA ASP A 131 20.64 -3.52 -6.99
C ASP A 131 20.33 -2.05 -7.37
N CYS A 132 19.78 -1.24 -6.46
CA CYS A 132 19.59 0.20 -6.64
C CYS A 132 20.93 0.94 -6.64
N ARG A 133 21.14 1.85 -7.63
CA ARG A 133 22.32 2.72 -7.73
C ARG A 133 22.17 4.04 -6.95
N PHE A 134 21.09 4.18 -6.23
CA PHE A 134 20.76 5.30 -5.35
C PHE A 134 20.43 4.75 -3.96
N PRO A 135 20.59 5.55 -2.89
CA PRO A 135 20.27 5.09 -1.55
C PRO A 135 18.75 4.92 -1.34
N VAL A 136 18.38 3.82 -0.69
CA VAL A 136 17.05 3.62 -0.12
C VAL A 136 17.10 4.02 1.34
N LEU A 137 16.23 4.94 1.75
CA LEU A 137 16.27 5.59 3.05
C LEU A 137 15.25 4.99 4.02
N GLY A 138 15.58 4.98 5.33
CA GLY A 138 14.69 4.48 6.37
C GLY A 138 15.24 4.74 7.78
N ALA A 139 15.14 5.98 8.25
CA ALA A 139 15.74 6.45 9.50
C ALA A 139 15.16 5.78 10.76
N ASN A 140 13.90 5.36 10.73
CA ASN A 140 13.19 4.69 11.82
C ASN A 140 13.07 3.17 11.64
N VAL A 141 13.69 2.61 10.59
CA VAL A 141 13.87 1.16 10.43
C VAL A 141 15.16 0.77 11.13
N ILE A 142 15.05 0.13 12.28
CA ILE A 142 16.17 -0.09 13.19
C ILE A 142 16.57 -1.57 13.18
N ASP A 143 17.85 -1.84 13.02
CA ASP A 143 18.44 -3.15 13.33
C ASP A 143 18.34 -3.39 14.84
N ALA A 144 17.52 -4.36 15.23
CA ALA A 144 17.20 -4.66 16.64
C ALA A 144 18.43 -5.10 17.44
N LYS A 145 19.47 -5.65 16.80
CA LYS A 145 20.70 -6.12 17.44
C LYS A 145 21.65 -4.96 17.74
N THR A 146 21.79 -4.02 16.82
CA THR A 146 22.76 -2.91 16.94
C THR A 146 22.14 -1.63 17.48
N GLY A 147 20.81 -1.49 17.41
CA GLY A 147 20.10 -0.26 17.75
C GLY A 147 20.34 0.89 16.76
N ARG A 148 20.91 0.62 15.60
CA ARG A 148 21.22 1.61 14.55
C ARG A 148 20.21 1.49 13.41
N PRO A 149 20.01 2.55 12.60
CA PRO A 149 19.23 2.44 11.38
C PRO A 149 19.75 1.30 10.49
N TYR A 150 18.83 0.48 10.01
CA TYR A 150 19.10 -0.63 9.10
C TYR A 150 19.40 -0.12 7.68
N LEU A 151 18.68 0.91 7.25
CA LEU A 151 18.89 1.64 6.02
C LEU A 151 19.62 2.96 6.29
N GLN A 152 20.10 3.61 5.23
CA GLN A 152 20.64 4.96 5.35
C GLN A 152 19.55 5.90 5.88
N PRO A 153 19.79 6.68 6.96
CA PRO A 153 18.73 7.50 7.55
C PRO A 153 18.37 8.72 6.73
N TYR A 154 19.35 9.39 6.14
CA TYR A 154 19.16 10.58 5.31
C TYR A 154 20.22 10.68 4.22
N LEU A 155 19.91 11.44 3.17
CA LEU A 155 20.85 11.76 2.08
C LEU A 155 21.14 13.26 2.08
N MET A 156 22.44 13.62 1.91
CA MET A 156 22.84 14.99 1.62
C MET A 156 23.04 15.19 0.13
N LEU A 157 22.28 16.10 -0.46
CA LEU A 157 22.45 16.53 -1.84
C LEU A 157 22.97 17.97 -1.93
N LYS A 158 23.70 18.28 -3.00
CA LYS A 158 24.02 19.65 -3.38
C LYS A 158 23.52 19.93 -4.79
N ARG A 159 22.63 20.90 -4.94
CA ARG A 159 22.06 21.33 -6.23
C ARG A 159 22.13 22.84 -6.38
N ALA A 160 22.71 23.32 -7.47
CA ALA A 160 22.88 24.76 -7.77
C ALA A 160 23.55 25.59 -6.65
N GLY A 161 24.29 24.92 -5.75
CA GLY A 161 24.94 25.52 -4.58
C GLY A 161 24.16 25.35 -3.27
N VAL A 162 22.90 24.91 -3.32
CA VAL A 162 22.03 24.66 -2.16
C VAL A 162 22.36 23.28 -1.57
N LYS A 163 22.50 23.20 -0.24
CA LYS A 163 22.63 21.97 0.53
C LYS A 163 21.24 21.48 0.95
N ILE A 164 20.88 20.27 0.58
CA ILE A 164 19.56 19.69 0.84
C ILE A 164 19.75 18.40 1.61
N ALA A 165 19.10 18.27 2.77
CA ALA A 165 18.99 17.02 3.49
C ALA A 165 17.66 16.36 3.18
N ILE A 166 17.65 15.05 2.85
CA ILE A 166 16.45 14.26 2.61
C ILE A 166 16.40 13.19 3.69
N LEU A 167 15.41 13.26 4.59
CA LEU A 167 15.19 12.31 5.68
C LEU A 167 14.14 11.28 5.26
N GLY A 168 14.51 10.00 5.15
CA GLY A 168 13.57 8.92 4.81
C GLY A 168 12.98 8.26 6.05
N MET A 169 11.66 8.01 6.06
CA MET A 169 10.99 7.26 7.13
C MET A 169 9.85 6.39 6.60
N LEU A 170 9.54 5.32 7.35
CA LEU A 170 8.51 4.34 7.06
C LEU A 170 7.48 4.29 8.19
N THR A 171 6.21 4.01 7.87
CA THR A 171 5.18 3.75 8.87
C THR A 171 5.61 2.67 9.87
N PRO A 172 5.42 2.87 11.17
CA PRO A 172 5.78 1.87 12.19
C PRO A 172 4.79 0.71 12.31
N ALA A 173 3.69 0.73 11.56
CA ALA A 173 2.60 -0.25 11.69
C ALA A 173 2.90 -1.63 11.06
N ILE A 174 4.10 -1.86 10.55
CA ILE A 174 4.55 -3.11 9.90
C ILE A 174 4.16 -4.37 10.69
N PRO A 175 4.40 -4.48 12.03
CA PRO A 175 4.08 -5.67 12.79
C PRO A 175 2.58 -6.02 12.85
N ASN A 176 1.69 -5.06 12.55
CA ASN A 176 0.24 -5.30 12.52
C ASN A 176 -0.25 -6.01 11.26
N TRP A 177 0.57 -6.05 10.21
CA TRP A 177 0.16 -6.61 8.92
C TRP A 177 1.00 -7.81 8.51
N LEU A 178 2.31 -7.76 8.85
CA LEU A 178 3.29 -8.67 8.27
C LEU A 178 3.81 -9.68 9.30
N PRO A 179 3.95 -10.96 8.89
CA PRO A 179 4.63 -11.98 9.69
C PRO A 179 6.05 -11.53 10.06
N GLU A 180 6.45 -11.76 11.31
CA GLU A 180 7.77 -11.36 11.82
C GLU A 180 8.94 -11.91 11.00
N GLN A 181 8.76 -13.08 10.37
CA GLN A 181 9.79 -13.67 9.51
C GLN A 181 10.20 -12.78 8.32
N LEU A 182 9.31 -11.90 7.84
CA LEU A 182 9.58 -11.00 6.72
C LEU A 182 10.43 -9.79 7.12
N TRP A 183 10.36 -9.39 8.39
CA TRP A 183 11.10 -8.26 8.96
C TRP A 183 11.96 -8.67 10.17
N SER A 184 12.37 -9.94 10.24
CA SER A 184 13.13 -10.50 11.36
C SER A 184 14.40 -9.70 11.63
N GLY A 185 14.63 -9.37 12.92
CA GLY A 185 15.78 -8.54 13.33
C GLY A 185 15.59 -7.05 13.11
N LEU A 186 14.43 -6.59 12.64
CA LEU A 186 14.10 -5.17 12.51
C LEU A 186 13.14 -4.72 13.62
N ARG A 187 13.15 -3.42 13.87
CA ARG A 187 12.19 -2.70 14.70
C ARG A 187 11.82 -1.40 13.99
N PHE A 188 10.59 -0.96 14.14
CA PHE A 188 10.07 0.24 13.50
C PHE A 188 9.74 1.26 14.59
N ASP A 189 10.54 2.32 14.67
CA ASP A 189 10.39 3.34 15.71
C ASP A 189 9.32 4.36 15.31
N GLU A 190 8.67 4.97 16.31
CA GLU A 190 7.62 5.98 16.13
C GLU A 190 8.15 7.19 15.34
N MET A 191 7.32 7.73 14.44
CA MET A 191 7.77 8.70 13.44
C MET A 191 8.08 10.09 14.00
N VAL A 192 7.27 10.62 14.92
CA VAL A 192 7.46 12.00 15.43
C VAL A 192 8.74 12.12 16.24
N SER A 193 8.99 11.16 17.14
CA SER A 193 10.21 11.12 17.95
C SER A 193 11.45 10.86 17.11
N SER A 194 11.35 9.96 16.13
CA SER A 194 12.42 9.68 15.16
C SER A 194 12.76 10.90 14.32
N ALA A 195 11.73 11.59 13.78
CA ALA A 195 11.90 12.81 12.99
C ALA A 195 12.59 13.91 13.80
N ARG A 196 12.14 14.12 15.05
CA ARG A 196 12.73 15.13 15.96
C ARG A 196 14.21 14.84 16.24
N HIS A 197 14.54 13.58 16.47
CA HIS A 197 15.93 13.16 16.67
C HIS A 197 16.78 13.43 15.41
N TRP A 198 16.34 12.98 14.25
CA TRP A 198 17.13 13.08 13.03
C TRP A 198 17.21 14.50 12.48
N VAL A 199 16.16 15.31 12.55
CA VAL A 199 16.22 16.73 12.18
C VAL A 199 17.29 17.45 13.02
N LYS A 200 17.33 17.20 14.34
CA LYS A 200 18.37 17.76 15.21
C LYS A 200 19.78 17.31 14.77
N VAL A 201 19.98 16.03 14.53
CA VAL A 201 21.27 15.48 14.06
C VAL A 201 21.71 16.12 12.74
N ILE A 202 20.77 16.24 11.78
CA ILE A 202 21.03 16.84 10.46
C ILE A 202 21.40 18.33 10.61
N GLN A 203 20.67 19.08 11.40
CA GLN A 203 20.95 20.51 11.62
C GLN A 203 22.31 20.73 12.27
N GLU A 204 22.65 19.95 13.30
CA GLU A 204 23.90 20.09 14.06
C GLU A 204 25.13 19.63 13.29
N ARG A 205 25.02 18.62 12.40
CA ARG A 205 26.17 18.04 11.70
C ARG A 205 26.36 18.59 10.29
N GLU A 206 25.26 18.73 9.57
CA GLU A 206 25.31 18.98 8.12
C GLU A 206 25.07 20.44 7.78
N HIS A 207 24.36 21.19 8.62
CA HIS A 207 23.98 22.57 8.38
C HIS A 207 23.35 22.75 6.98
N PRO A 208 22.23 22.06 6.66
CA PRO A 208 21.59 22.15 5.35
C PRO A 208 20.91 23.50 5.18
N ASP A 209 20.69 23.88 3.90
CA ASP A 209 19.86 25.02 3.53
C ASP A 209 18.36 24.64 3.47
N LEU A 210 18.05 23.36 3.19
CA LEU A 210 16.70 22.79 3.15
C LEU A 210 16.71 21.40 3.80
N ILE A 211 15.61 21.06 4.52
CA ILE A 211 15.33 19.70 4.98
C ILE A 211 14.03 19.23 4.35
N VAL A 212 14.09 18.09 3.66
CA VAL A 212 12.93 17.45 3.02
C VAL A 212 12.65 16.11 3.68
N GLY A 213 11.39 15.90 4.10
CA GLY A 213 10.89 14.59 4.52
C GLY A 213 10.52 13.75 3.31
N LEU A 214 10.95 12.48 3.29
CA LEU A 214 10.59 11.46 2.30
C LEU A 214 9.95 10.30 3.05
N PHE A 215 8.60 10.30 3.16
CA PHE A 215 7.90 9.44 4.09
C PHE A 215 7.01 8.43 3.39
N HIS A 216 7.15 7.16 3.76
CA HIS A 216 6.16 6.14 3.45
C HIS A 216 5.20 5.98 4.64
N SER A 217 4.31 6.94 4.79
CA SER A 217 3.26 7.02 5.81
C SER A 217 2.20 8.01 5.31
N GLY A 218 0.93 7.64 5.34
CA GLY A 218 -0.15 8.50 4.86
C GLY A 218 -0.28 9.79 5.65
N TYR A 219 -1.12 10.68 5.16
CA TYR A 219 -1.27 12.02 5.76
C TYR A 219 -1.77 11.95 7.21
N GLU A 220 -2.90 11.25 7.44
CA GLU A 220 -3.51 11.07 8.76
C GLU A 220 -4.43 9.85 8.80
N GLY A 221 -4.80 9.38 9.98
CA GLY A 221 -5.70 8.24 10.18
C GLY A 221 -4.98 6.89 10.20
N GLY A 222 -5.67 5.82 9.81
CA GLY A 222 -5.16 4.45 9.90
C GLY A 222 -5.13 3.93 11.35
N ILE A 223 -4.23 2.99 11.64
CA ILE A 223 -4.07 2.39 12.96
C ILE A 223 -3.46 3.40 13.93
N VAL A 224 -4.12 3.57 15.08
CA VAL A 224 -3.65 4.42 16.17
C VAL A 224 -3.52 3.57 17.43
N THR A 225 -2.32 3.49 17.98
CA THR A 225 -2.01 2.82 19.24
C THR A 225 -1.41 3.83 20.23
N PRO A 226 -1.25 3.48 21.51
CA PRO A 226 -0.51 4.33 22.45
C PRO A 226 0.95 4.55 22.04
N GLU A 227 1.55 3.59 21.30
CA GLU A 227 2.96 3.59 20.93
C GLU A 227 3.23 4.31 19.61
N TYR A 228 2.28 4.33 18.67
CA TYR A 228 2.48 4.94 17.35
C TYR A 228 1.17 5.22 16.59
N HIS A 229 1.30 6.04 15.55
CA HIS A 229 0.29 6.26 14.51
C HIS A 229 0.79 5.68 13.18
N GLU A 230 -0.06 4.92 12.47
CA GLU A 230 0.23 4.43 11.12
C GLU A 230 0.51 5.58 10.16
N ASN A 231 -0.40 6.53 10.08
CA ASN A 231 -0.34 7.69 9.21
C ASN A 231 0.03 8.93 10.04
N ALA A 232 1.33 9.23 10.10
CA ALA A 232 1.88 10.25 10.99
C ALA A 232 2.45 11.48 10.25
N THR A 233 2.31 11.56 8.91
CA THR A 233 2.93 12.65 8.12
C THR A 233 2.47 14.03 8.57
N ARG A 234 1.17 14.22 8.81
CA ARG A 234 0.62 15.48 9.34
C ARG A 234 1.21 15.81 10.71
N MET A 235 1.25 14.82 11.61
CA MET A 235 1.77 15.02 12.98
C MET A 235 3.25 15.43 12.96
N VAL A 236 4.06 14.82 12.10
CA VAL A 236 5.47 15.20 11.94
C VAL A 236 5.57 16.64 11.43
N ALA A 237 4.79 17.00 10.40
CA ALA A 237 4.80 18.36 9.84
C ALA A 237 4.39 19.42 10.87
N GLU A 238 3.40 19.12 11.72
CA GLU A 238 2.92 20.04 12.77
C GLU A 238 3.87 20.12 13.97
N GLN A 239 4.47 19.00 14.41
CA GLN A 239 5.14 18.90 15.71
C GLN A 239 6.67 18.90 15.64
N VAL A 240 7.26 18.78 14.45
CA VAL A 240 8.72 18.73 14.25
C VAL A 240 9.16 19.91 13.37
N PRO A 241 9.69 21.00 13.97
CA PRO A 241 10.19 22.13 13.21
C PRO A 241 11.45 21.75 12.40
N GLY A 242 11.67 22.43 11.29
CA GLY A 242 12.85 22.30 10.46
C GLY A 242 12.59 21.70 9.06
N PHE A 243 11.46 21.08 8.79
CA PHE A 243 11.09 20.68 7.43
C PHE A 243 10.59 21.86 6.63
N ASP A 244 11.02 21.94 5.35
CA ASP A 244 10.53 22.89 4.34
C ASP A 244 9.49 22.24 3.43
N LEU A 245 9.74 20.96 3.07
CA LEU A 245 8.89 20.13 2.22
C LEU A 245 8.81 18.73 2.82
N ILE A 246 7.63 18.12 2.80
CA ILE A 246 7.45 16.70 3.06
C ILE A 246 6.73 16.09 1.85
N VAL A 247 7.37 15.15 1.20
CA VAL A 247 6.75 14.30 0.17
C VAL A 247 6.45 12.93 0.77
N TYR A 248 5.24 12.40 0.51
CA TYR A 248 4.79 11.20 1.19
C TYR A 248 4.02 10.24 0.25
N GLY A 249 3.85 8.98 0.69
CA GLY A 249 3.07 7.94 0.04
C GLY A 249 2.18 7.18 1.00
N HIS A 250 1.81 5.93 0.67
CA HIS A 250 1.05 4.97 1.47
C HIS A 250 -0.48 5.06 1.36
N ASP A 251 -1.08 6.25 1.44
CA ASP A 251 -2.54 6.40 1.41
C ASP A 251 -3.15 6.51 0.00
N HIS A 252 -2.32 6.52 -1.04
CA HIS A 252 -2.68 6.58 -2.46
C HIS A 252 -3.52 7.81 -2.85
N LYS A 253 -3.47 8.89 -2.06
CA LYS A 253 -4.28 10.09 -2.27
C LYS A 253 -3.44 11.24 -2.78
N ALA A 254 -3.77 11.73 -3.97
CA ALA A 254 -3.17 12.96 -4.49
C ALA A 254 -3.65 14.16 -3.67
N ALA A 255 -2.74 14.79 -2.93
CA ALA A 255 -3.05 15.96 -2.12
C ALA A 255 -1.83 16.87 -1.96
N THR A 256 -2.10 18.14 -1.68
CA THR A 256 -1.09 19.16 -1.32
C THR A 256 -1.63 20.03 -0.21
N TYR A 257 -0.86 20.19 0.85
CA TYR A 257 -1.20 20.97 2.02
C TYR A 257 -0.12 22.02 2.28
N TYR A 258 -0.52 23.24 2.63
CA TYR A 258 0.32 24.33 3.08
C TYR A 258 0.01 24.57 4.54
N MET A 259 0.95 24.31 5.42
CA MET A 259 0.70 24.35 6.86
C MET A 259 1.84 25.01 7.62
N LYS A 260 1.65 25.21 8.91
CA LYS A 260 2.67 25.72 9.83
C LYS A 260 3.02 24.67 10.87
N ASN A 261 4.31 24.56 11.18
CA ASN A 261 4.77 23.76 12.31
C ASN A 261 4.55 24.48 13.65
N CYS A 262 4.85 23.81 14.76
CA CYS A 262 4.64 24.32 16.12
C CYS A 262 5.46 25.60 16.46
N GLU A 263 6.46 25.96 15.64
CA GLU A 263 7.24 27.19 15.77
C GLU A 263 6.81 28.28 14.76
N GLY A 264 5.75 28.04 13.98
CA GLY A 264 5.20 28.97 12.98
C GLY A 264 5.90 28.93 11.63
N GLY A 265 6.88 28.03 11.42
CA GLY A 265 7.55 27.81 10.14
C GLY A 265 6.58 27.20 9.12
N ASN A 266 6.71 27.61 7.84
CA ASN A 266 5.90 27.06 6.76
C ASN A 266 6.43 25.70 6.33
N VAL A 267 5.53 24.73 6.12
CA VAL A 267 5.83 23.40 5.59
C VAL A 267 4.87 23.09 4.46
N VAL A 268 5.38 22.63 3.33
CA VAL A 268 4.56 22.09 2.23
C VAL A 268 4.55 20.57 2.34
N VAL A 269 3.36 19.95 2.29
CA VAL A 269 3.18 18.50 2.39
C VAL A 269 2.45 18.03 1.15
N ALA A 270 3.00 17.07 0.40
CA ALA A 270 2.38 16.61 -0.85
C ALA A 270 2.56 15.10 -1.07
N GLY A 271 1.50 14.43 -1.51
CA GLY A 271 1.49 13.01 -1.86
C GLY A 271 0.85 12.75 -3.23
N PRO A 272 1.32 11.73 -4.00
CA PRO A 272 0.75 11.35 -5.28
C PRO A 272 -0.35 10.31 -5.13
N THR A 273 -0.91 9.84 -6.25
CA THR A 273 -1.66 8.57 -6.30
C THR A 273 -0.72 7.39 -6.57
N SER A 274 -1.27 6.18 -6.52
CA SER A 274 -0.54 4.95 -6.84
C SER A 274 -0.41 4.67 -8.35
N GLN A 275 0.42 3.67 -8.69
CA GLN A 275 0.60 3.11 -10.04
C GLN A 275 1.13 4.12 -11.08
N GLY A 276 1.83 5.15 -10.64
CA GLY A 276 2.41 6.15 -11.53
C GLY A 276 1.39 6.96 -12.34
N LYS A 277 0.13 7.07 -11.89
CA LYS A 277 -0.91 7.85 -12.58
C LYS A 277 -0.76 9.34 -12.34
N ARG A 278 -0.35 9.72 -11.14
CA ARG A 278 0.01 11.09 -10.75
C ARG A 278 1.32 11.05 -9.99
N LEU A 279 2.06 12.15 -10.02
CA LEU A 279 3.27 12.36 -9.24
C LEU A 279 3.16 13.68 -8.47
N VAL A 280 4.06 13.93 -7.52
CA VAL A 280 4.22 15.27 -6.95
C VAL A 280 5.23 16.03 -7.80
N GLU A 281 4.88 17.23 -8.19
CA GLU A 281 5.75 18.23 -8.80
C GLU A 281 5.84 19.43 -7.88
N ALA A 282 7.05 19.80 -7.44
CA ALA A 282 7.25 21.00 -6.63
C ALA A 282 8.30 21.91 -7.25
N ASP A 283 8.03 23.21 -7.19
CA ASP A 283 8.94 24.29 -7.54
C ASP A 283 9.48 24.93 -6.28
N ILE A 284 10.80 24.93 -6.10
CA ILE A 284 11.50 25.47 -4.95
C ILE A 284 12.30 26.70 -5.42
N PHE A 285 11.85 27.87 -5.03
CA PHE A 285 12.50 29.16 -5.31
C PHE A 285 13.27 29.60 -4.06
N LEU A 286 14.54 29.92 -4.25
CA LEU A 286 15.47 30.26 -3.17
C LEU A 286 16.20 31.56 -3.53
N THR A 287 16.18 32.52 -2.60
CA THR A 287 17.03 33.70 -2.67
C THR A 287 18.27 33.46 -1.82
N MET A 288 19.44 33.55 -2.44
CA MET A 288 20.73 33.36 -1.77
C MET A 288 21.48 34.67 -1.63
N GLU A 289 21.97 34.97 -0.43
CA GLU A 289 22.89 36.07 -0.14
C GLU A 289 24.18 35.56 0.49
N LYS A 290 25.31 35.96 -0.08
CA LYS A 290 26.65 35.53 0.40
C LYS A 290 26.79 34.01 0.56
N GLY A 291 26.10 33.24 -0.30
CA GLY A 291 26.15 31.77 -0.29
C GLY A 291 25.24 31.10 0.73
N ARG A 292 24.33 31.84 1.38
CA ARG A 292 23.31 31.31 2.31
C ARG A 292 21.93 31.58 1.76
N VAL A 293 21.00 30.66 1.95
CA VAL A 293 19.59 30.85 1.67
C VAL A 293 18.99 31.81 2.68
N VAL A 294 18.36 32.89 2.22
CA VAL A 294 17.71 33.91 3.06
C VAL A 294 16.18 33.92 2.89
N GLU A 295 15.69 33.37 1.80
CA GLU A 295 14.26 33.21 1.54
C GLU A 295 14.01 31.92 0.79
N THR A 296 12.96 31.20 1.18
CA THR A 296 12.47 29.97 0.53
C THR A 296 10.99 30.08 0.25
N ARG A 297 10.60 29.83 -1.00
CA ARG A 297 9.19 29.70 -1.41
C ARG A 297 9.01 28.39 -2.17
N ILE A 298 8.07 27.56 -1.71
CA ILE A 298 7.77 26.26 -2.32
C ILE A 298 6.31 26.27 -2.77
N THR A 299 6.09 25.83 -4.02
CA THR A 299 4.75 25.51 -4.54
C THR A 299 4.75 24.06 -5.01
N ALA A 300 3.68 23.34 -4.76
CA ALA A 300 3.56 21.95 -5.17
C ALA A 300 2.19 21.65 -5.76
N GLY A 301 2.14 20.61 -6.59
CA GLY A 301 0.93 20.08 -7.19
C GLY A 301 1.09 18.61 -7.53
N THR A 302 -0.01 17.99 -7.97
CA THR A 302 -0.02 16.56 -8.31
C THR A 302 -0.54 16.35 -9.74
N PRO A 303 0.26 16.68 -10.78
CA PRO A 303 -0.16 16.50 -12.18
C PRO A 303 -0.28 15.02 -12.57
N ASN A 304 -1.06 14.77 -13.64
CA ASN A 304 -1.09 13.46 -14.29
C ASN A 304 0.22 13.22 -15.04
N THR A 305 0.60 11.94 -15.18
CA THR A 305 1.85 11.53 -15.84
C THR A 305 1.70 11.27 -17.34
N ASP A 306 0.50 11.36 -17.91
CA ASP A 306 0.19 11.03 -19.31
C ASP A 306 0.50 12.16 -20.32
N GLY A 307 1.13 13.27 -19.86
CA GLY A 307 1.50 14.40 -20.69
C GLY A 307 2.92 14.37 -21.29
N GLY A 308 3.74 13.35 -20.96
CA GLY A 308 5.10 13.22 -21.48
C GLY A 308 5.16 12.81 -22.95
N ARG A 309 6.33 13.00 -23.60
CA ARG A 309 6.51 12.66 -25.01
C ARG A 309 6.45 11.15 -25.24
N SER A 310 5.69 10.74 -26.23
CA SER A 310 5.52 9.32 -26.58
C SER A 310 6.86 8.64 -26.99
N GLU A 311 7.78 9.38 -27.59
CA GLU A 311 9.11 8.87 -27.98
C GLU A 311 9.93 8.46 -26.75
N ASP A 312 9.86 9.23 -25.66
CA ASP A 312 10.57 8.91 -24.41
C ASP A 312 9.97 7.67 -23.75
N THR A 313 8.64 7.55 -23.72
CA THR A 313 7.94 6.33 -23.27
C THR A 313 8.37 5.12 -24.07
N GLN A 314 8.37 5.22 -25.42
CA GLN A 314 8.75 4.14 -26.31
C GLN A 314 10.22 3.75 -26.13
N ALA A 315 11.13 4.73 -25.97
CA ALA A 315 12.55 4.48 -25.74
C ALA A 315 12.78 3.72 -24.43
N PHE A 316 12.09 4.11 -23.35
CA PHE A 316 12.14 3.40 -22.07
C PHE A 316 11.63 1.96 -22.21
N GLU A 317 10.47 1.76 -22.82
CA GLU A 317 9.89 0.45 -23.00
C GLU A 317 10.68 -0.45 -23.95
N ALA A 318 11.34 0.12 -24.97
CA ALA A 318 12.24 -0.60 -25.88
C ALA A 318 13.51 -1.07 -25.17
N HIS A 319 14.04 -0.30 -24.22
CA HIS A 319 15.19 -0.70 -23.39
C HIS A 319 14.90 -2.00 -22.61
N PHE A 320 13.65 -2.20 -22.17
CA PHE A 320 13.19 -3.39 -21.44
C PHE A 320 12.39 -4.37 -22.29
N ALA A 321 12.55 -4.37 -23.62
CA ALA A 321 11.73 -5.18 -24.53
C ALA A 321 11.80 -6.68 -24.22
N GLN A 322 12.98 -7.21 -23.87
CA GLN A 322 13.17 -8.62 -23.53
C GLN A 322 12.43 -8.98 -22.23
N GLN A 323 12.57 -8.18 -21.17
CA GLN A 323 11.91 -8.39 -19.89
C GLN A 323 10.40 -8.31 -20.02
N ARG A 324 9.89 -7.35 -20.81
CA ARG A 324 8.48 -7.21 -21.11
C ARG A 324 7.92 -8.45 -21.84
N GLN A 325 8.67 -9.01 -22.79
CA GLN A 325 8.24 -10.22 -23.49
C GLN A 325 8.26 -11.43 -22.54
N THR A 326 9.30 -11.60 -21.74
CA THR A 326 9.38 -12.66 -20.72
C THR A 326 8.20 -12.62 -19.76
N LEU A 327 7.84 -11.43 -19.27
CA LEU A 327 6.70 -11.22 -18.38
C LEU A 327 5.38 -11.60 -19.07
N LYS A 328 5.20 -11.16 -20.33
CA LYS A 328 4.02 -11.48 -21.11
C LYS A 328 3.86 -12.99 -21.30
N ASP A 329 4.94 -13.66 -21.67
CA ASP A 329 4.95 -15.11 -21.88
C ASP A 329 4.64 -15.84 -20.57
N TRP A 330 5.19 -15.39 -19.45
CA TRP A 330 4.95 -15.98 -18.14
C TRP A 330 3.49 -15.83 -17.68
N VAL A 331 2.91 -14.63 -17.75
CA VAL A 331 1.53 -14.41 -17.29
C VAL A 331 0.50 -15.12 -18.19
N GLU A 332 0.84 -15.40 -19.44
CA GLU A 332 -0.02 -16.12 -20.39
C GLU A 332 0.11 -17.65 -20.28
N GLN A 333 1.03 -18.18 -19.47
CA GLN A 333 1.19 -19.63 -19.29
C GLN A 333 -0.10 -20.27 -18.78
N PRO A 334 -0.62 -21.30 -19.46
CA PRO A 334 -1.77 -22.06 -18.98
C PRO A 334 -1.39 -22.91 -17.78
N ILE A 335 -2.20 -22.86 -16.72
CA ILE A 335 -1.98 -23.64 -15.49
C ILE A 335 -3.11 -24.63 -15.19
N GLY A 336 -4.25 -24.53 -15.88
CA GLY A 336 -5.37 -25.43 -15.72
C GLY A 336 -6.59 -25.03 -16.53
N LYS A 337 -7.74 -25.63 -16.21
CA LYS A 337 -9.04 -25.32 -16.84
C LYS A 337 -10.12 -25.14 -15.77
N LEU A 338 -11.06 -24.26 -16.02
CA LEU A 338 -12.22 -23.99 -15.19
C LEU A 338 -13.51 -24.42 -15.91
N THR A 339 -14.38 -25.15 -15.23
CA THR A 339 -15.61 -25.69 -15.84
C THR A 339 -16.77 -24.69 -15.87
N SER A 340 -16.77 -23.68 -15.00
CA SER A 340 -17.76 -22.58 -14.95
C SER A 340 -17.07 -21.24 -14.67
N THR A 341 -17.70 -20.12 -15.03
CA THR A 341 -17.18 -18.78 -14.72
C THR A 341 -17.41 -18.45 -13.26
N LEU A 342 -16.37 -18.02 -12.55
CA LEU A 342 -16.43 -17.54 -11.16
C LEU A 342 -16.51 -16.01 -11.12
N TRP A 343 -17.40 -15.50 -10.27
CA TRP A 343 -17.56 -14.08 -10.03
C TRP A 343 -17.33 -13.76 -8.55
N GLU A 344 -16.34 -12.90 -8.25
CA GLU A 344 -16.06 -12.49 -6.87
C GLU A 344 -17.23 -11.72 -6.24
N ARG A 345 -17.92 -10.88 -7.03
CA ARG A 345 -19.10 -10.12 -6.58
C ARG A 345 -20.21 -10.98 -5.95
N ASP A 346 -20.29 -12.26 -6.30
CA ASP A 346 -21.31 -13.15 -5.74
C ASP A 346 -21.11 -13.38 -4.24
N ALA A 347 -19.86 -13.24 -3.76
CA ALA A 347 -19.53 -13.38 -2.35
C ALA A 347 -20.17 -12.30 -1.45
N PHE A 348 -20.57 -11.15 -1.99
CA PHE A 348 -21.27 -10.12 -1.21
C PHE A 348 -22.71 -10.52 -0.82
N PHE A 349 -23.28 -11.49 -1.52
CA PHE A 349 -24.69 -11.86 -1.44
C PHE A 349 -24.94 -13.26 -0.85
N GLY A 350 -23.88 -13.92 -0.38
CA GLY A 350 -23.96 -15.26 0.22
C GLY A 350 -22.79 -16.17 -0.18
N PRO A 351 -22.86 -17.47 0.13
CA PRO A 351 -21.90 -18.45 -0.34
C PRO A 351 -21.74 -18.39 -1.85
N SER A 352 -20.49 -18.36 -2.33
CA SER A 352 -20.20 -18.27 -3.76
C SER A 352 -19.09 -19.23 -4.16
N GLU A 353 -19.17 -19.73 -5.40
CA GLU A 353 -18.13 -20.62 -5.94
C GLU A 353 -16.73 -20.00 -5.88
N PHE A 354 -16.63 -18.67 -5.98
CA PHE A 354 -15.36 -17.95 -5.94
C PHE A 354 -14.71 -18.04 -4.55
N ILE A 355 -15.43 -17.63 -3.50
CA ILE A 355 -14.89 -17.61 -2.13
C ILE A 355 -14.75 -19.03 -1.56
N ASP A 356 -15.66 -19.93 -1.95
CA ASP A 356 -15.66 -21.31 -1.49
C ASP A 356 -14.47 -22.11 -2.07
N LEU A 357 -13.97 -21.74 -3.26
CA LEU A 357 -12.72 -22.29 -3.80
C LEU A 357 -11.52 -21.92 -2.89
N ILE A 358 -11.47 -20.69 -2.39
CA ILE A 358 -10.43 -20.23 -1.46
C ILE A 358 -10.57 -20.96 -0.13
N HIS A 359 -11.76 -21.05 0.43
CA HIS A 359 -12.03 -21.78 1.66
C HIS A 359 -11.59 -23.26 1.58
N GLN A 360 -11.97 -23.94 0.51
CA GLN A 360 -11.58 -25.34 0.31
C GLN A 360 -10.07 -25.52 0.24
N MET A 361 -9.38 -24.65 -0.49
CA MET A 361 -7.93 -24.71 -0.60
C MET A 361 -7.28 -24.47 0.78
N GLN A 362 -7.76 -23.48 1.56
CA GLN A 362 -7.23 -23.21 2.90
C GLN A 362 -7.43 -24.40 3.83
N LEU A 363 -8.61 -25.02 3.84
CA LEU A 363 -8.90 -26.21 4.66
C LEU A 363 -8.05 -27.41 4.25
N ASP A 364 -7.94 -27.68 2.95
CA ASP A 364 -7.16 -28.80 2.44
C ASP A 364 -5.65 -28.65 2.71
N LEU A 365 -5.12 -27.42 2.60
CA LEU A 365 -3.71 -27.13 2.82
C LEU A 365 -3.32 -27.21 4.29
N THR A 366 -4.21 -26.78 5.20
CA THR A 366 -3.90 -26.67 6.63
C THR A 366 -4.43 -27.84 7.45
N GLY A 367 -5.43 -28.57 6.97
CA GLY A 367 -6.22 -29.52 7.77
C GLY A 367 -6.91 -28.85 8.96
N ALA A 368 -7.21 -27.55 8.87
CA ALA A 368 -7.92 -26.81 9.90
C ALA A 368 -9.41 -27.20 9.96
N ASP A 369 -10.03 -26.97 11.12
CA ASP A 369 -11.46 -27.24 11.32
C ASP A 369 -12.34 -26.20 10.62
N ILE A 370 -11.86 -24.95 10.56
CA ILE A 370 -12.60 -23.77 10.07
C ILE A 370 -11.67 -22.93 9.20
N SER A 371 -12.22 -22.24 8.20
CA SER A 371 -11.51 -21.31 7.33
C SER A 371 -12.23 -19.97 7.30
N PHE A 372 -11.49 -18.85 7.42
CA PHE A 372 -11.98 -17.49 7.17
C PHE A 372 -11.42 -16.96 5.85
N ALA A 373 -12.27 -16.31 5.06
CA ALA A 373 -11.90 -15.65 3.81
C ALA A 373 -12.88 -14.52 3.46
N ALA A 374 -12.34 -13.46 2.84
CA ALA A 374 -13.09 -12.30 2.37
C ALA A 374 -12.91 -12.07 0.87
N PRO A 375 -13.88 -11.44 0.17
CA PRO A 375 -13.68 -10.94 -1.19
C PRO A 375 -12.70 -9.77 -1.18
N LEU A 376 -11.62 -9.88 -1.98
CA LEU A 376 -10.49 -8.93 -1.99
C LEU A 376 -10.67 -7.80 -3.02
N SER A 377 -11.64 -7.93 -3.91
CA SER A 377 -12.02 -6.92 -4.90
C SER A 377 -13.54 -6.93 -5.13
N PHE A 378 -14.05 -6.07 -6.06
CA PHE A 378 -15.50 -5.95 -6.26
C PHE A 378 -16.03 -6.77 -7.44
N ASP A 379 -15.25 -6.91 -8.49
CA ASP A 379 -15.74 -7.47 -9.75
C ASP A 379 -14.69 -8.29 -10.50
N SER A 380 -13.78 -8.91 -9.76
CA SER A 380 -12.86 -9.90 -10.33
C SER A 380 -13.65 -11.12 -10.81
N ARG A 381 -13.19 -11.69 -11.92
CA ARG A 381 -13.78 -12.92 -12.45
C ARG A 381 -12.71 -13.83 -13.03
N LEU A 382 -12.96 -15.13 -12.91
CA LEU A 382 -12.23 -16.15 -13.63
C LEU A 382 -13.20 -16.75 -14.68
N GLN A 383 -12.85 -16.62 -15.95
CA GLN A 383 -13.72 -17.13 -17.02
C GLN A 383 -13.59 -18.64 -17.15
N LYS A 384 -14.71 -19.31 -17.47
CA LYS A 384 -14.72 -20.71 -17.93
C LYS A 384 -13.70 -20.91 -19.06
N GLY A 385 -12.94 -21.99 -18.99
CA GLY A 385 -11.92 -22.35 -19.99
C GLY A 385 -10.52 -22.40 -19.41
N THR A 386 -9.52 -21.98 -20.16
CA THR A 386 -8.12 -22.02 -19.74
C THR A 386 -7.84 -21.00 -18.62
N ILE A 387 -7.30 -21.48 -17.51
CA ILE A 387 -6.76 -20.65 -16.42
C ILE A 387 -5.29 -20.39 -16.74
N ARG A 388 -4.86 -19.13 -16.62
CA ARG A 388 -3.48 -18.68 -16.83
C ARG A 388 -2.88 -18.15 -15.54
N VAL A 389 -1.56 -17.98 -15.51
CA VAL A 389 -0.87 -17.39 -14.35
C VAL A 389 -1.49 -16.04 -13.94
N ARG A 390 -1.81 -15.15 -14.90
CA ARG A 390 -2.43 -13.84 -14.59
C ARG A 390 -3.75 -13.95 -13.85
N ASP A 391 -4.51 -15.01 -14.07
CA ASP A 391 -5.82 -15.19 -13.44
C ASP A 391 -5.69 -15.42 -11.92
N MET A 392 -4.52 -15.83 -11.46
CA MET A 392 -4.24 -16.00 -10.03
C MET A 392 -4.18 -14.67 -9.27
N PHE A 393 -3.75 -13.61 -9.93
CA PHE A 393 -3.75 -12.25 -9.36
C PHE A 393 -5.18 -11.67 -9.26
N ALA A 394 -6.10 -12.14 -10.10
CA ALA A 394 -7.51 -11.81 -9.98
C ALA A 394 -8.19 -12.64 -8.88
N LEU A 395 -7.81 -13.92 -8.72
CA LEU A 395 -8.36 -14.81 -7.70
C LEU A 395 -7.88 -14.43 -6.30
N TYR A 396 -6.58 -14.10 -6.15
CA TYR A 396 -6.01 -13.68 -4.87
C TYR A 396 -5.02 -12.52 -5.05
N LYS A 397 -5.48 -11.32 -4.70
CA LYS A 397 -4.79 -10.06 -5.01
C LYS A 397 -3.51 -9.82 -4.20
N TYR A 398 -3.50 -10.19 -2.91
CA TYR A 398 -2.43 -9.88 -1.96
C TYR A 398 -1.46 -11.06 -1.74
N GLU A 399 -0.26 -10.78 -1.26
CA GLU A 399 0.79 -11.77 -1.00
C GLU A 399 0.75 -12.27 0.45
N ASN A 400 -0.47 -12.54 0.95
CA ASN A 400 -0.67 -13.04 2.31
C ASN A 400 -0.22 -14.50 2.44
N PHE A 401 0.43 -14.82 3.55
CA PHE A 401 0.65 -16.20 3.99
C PHE A 401 -0.63 -16.78 4.59
N LEU A 402 -0.68 -18.09 4.72
CA LEU A 402 -1.77 -18.79 5.38
C LEU A 402 -1.32 -19.23 6.77
N TYR A 403 -2.00 -18.76 7.80
CA TYR A 403 -1.86 -19.21 9.17
C TYR A 403 -2.90 -20.28 9.50
N THR A 404 -2.50 -21.21 10.38
CA THR A 404 -3.46 -21.94 11.21
C THR A 404 -3.36 -21.36 12.61
N MET A 405 -4.47 -20.86 13.14
CA MET A 405 -4.54 -20.26 14.47
C MET A 405 -5.47 -21.06 15.40
N ARG A 406 -5.19 -20.99 16.69
CA ARG A 406 -6.03 -21.58 17.74
C ARG A 406 -7.00 -20.52 18.27
N LEU A 407 -8.30 -20.72 18.03
CA LEU A 407 -9.38 -19.84 18.50
C LEU A 407 -10.44 -20.65 19.22
N THR A 408 -11.04 -20.09 20.28
CA THR A 408 -12.23 -20.65 20.92
C THR A 408 -13.47 -20.38 20.08
N GLY A 409 -14.52 -21.18 20.26
CA GLY A 409 -15.80 -20.95 19.58
C GLY A 409 -16.38 -19.56 19.85
N ARG A 410 -16.15 -19.01 21.04
CA ARG A 410 -16.58 -17.64 21.41
C ARG A 410 -15.82 -16.58 20.60
N GLU A 411 -14.51 -16.73 20.44
CA GLU A 411 -13.67 -15.86 19.61
C GLU A 411 -14.08 -15.95 18.13
N ILE A 412 -14.37 -17.17 17.62
CA ILE A 412 -14.87 -17.39 16.26
C ILE A 412 -16.20 -16.67 16.03
N LYS A 413 -17.15 -16.82 16.97
CA LYS A 413 -18.44 -16.12 16.89
C LYS A 413 -18.25 -14.60 16.90
N GLY A 414 -17.43 -14.07 17.81
CA GLY A 414 -17.15 -12.64 17.90
C GLY A 414 -16.49 -12.07 16.63
N PHE A 415 -15.53 -12.81 16.03
CA PHE A 415 -14.93 -12.47 14.74
C PHE A 415 -16.01 -12.33 13.64
N LEU A 416 -16.90 -13.32 13.51
CA LEU A 416 -17.95 -13.29 12.50
C LEU A 416 -18.99 -12.20 12.77
N GLU A 417 -19.37 -11.97 14.04
CA GLU A 417 -20.29 -10.89 14.40
C GLU A 417 -19.76 -9.52 13.94
N MET A 418 -18.49 -9.22 14.20
CA MET A 418 -17.87 -7.98 13.72
C MET A 418 -17.78 -7.93 12.20
N SER A 419 -17.42 -9.03 11.55
CA SER A 419 -17.36 -9.09 10.08
C SER A 419 -18.72 -8.74 9.48
N TYR A 420 -19.79 -9.37 9.95
CA TYR A 420 -21.14 -9.09 9.43
C TYR A 420 -21.67 -7.72 9.86
N ALA A 421 -21.24 -7.17 10.99
CA ALA A 421 -21.56 -5.79 11.37
C ALA A 421 -20.94 -4.75 10.43
N LEU A 422 -19.75 -5.04 9.88
CA LEU A 422 -19.11 -4.21 8.85
C LEU A 422 -19.73 -4.40 7.45
N TRP A 423 -20.40 -5.53 7.23
CA TRP A 423 -20.92 -5.94 5.93
C TRP A 423 -22.40 -5.60 5.75
N THR A 424 -23.22 -5.91 6.77
CA THR A 424 -24.68 -5.86 6.65
C THR A 424 -25.31 -4.76 7.49
N ASN A 425 -26.40 -4.21 6.99
CA ASN A 425 -27.30 -3.34 7.73
C ASN A 425 -28.10 -4.15 8.77
N GLN A 426 -28.66 -3.47 9.76
CA GLN A 426 -29.74 -4.04 10.57
C GLN A 426 -31.07 -3.71 9.93
N MET A 427 -31.72 -4.70 9.31
CA MET A 427 -33.00 -4.51 8.66
C MET A 427 -34.13 -4.40 9.69
N GLN A 428 -35.03 -3.46 9.48
CA GLN A 428 -36.28 -3.29 10.28
C GLN A 428 -37.53 -3.76 9.51
N SER A 429 -37.37 -3.90 8.17
CA SER A 429 -38.45 -4.33 7.26
C SER A 429 -37.85 -5.01 6.02
N ALA A 430 -38.73 -5.67 5.25
CA ALA A 430 -38.37 -6.28 3.97
C ALA A 430 -37.90 -5.27 2.91
N ASP A 431 -38.19 -3.99 3.06
CA ASP A 431 -37.84 -2.94 2.10
C ASP A 431 -36.44 -2.33 2.35
N ASP A 432 -35.82 -2.66 3.48
CA ASP A 432 -34.49 -2.17 3.80
C ASP A 432 -33.41 -2.85 2.97
N HIS A 433 -32.27 -2.15 2.80
CA HIS A 433 -31.05 -2.74 2.25
C HIS A 433 -30.45 -3.74 3.22
N ILE A 434 -29.94 -4.86 2.70
CA ILE A 434 -29.22 -5.85 3.50
C ILE A 434 -27.74 -5.47 3.65
N LEU A 435 -27.16 -4.82 2.64
CA LEU A 435 -25.78 -4.37 2.68
C LEU A 435 -25.68 -2.95 3.27
N LEU A 436 -24.57 -2.67 3.95
CA LEU A 436 -24.22 -1.31 4.41
C LEU A 436 -23.77 -0.47 3.22
N LEU A 437 -24.73 0.19 2.57
CA LEU A 437 -24.50 1.08 1.43
C LEU A 437 -24.25 2.51 1.91
N ASP A 438 -23.42 3.24 1.16
CA ASP A 438 -23.21 4.69 1.31
C ASP A 438 -23.14 5.35 -0.08
N ASN A 439 -24.21 6.06 -0.41
CA ASN A 439 -24.35 6.71 -1.72
C ASN A 439 -23.41 7.92 -1.92
N ASN A 440 -22.82 8.44 -0.85
CA ASN A 440 -21.88 9.57 -0.88
C ASN A 440 -20.43 9.14 -1.07
N LEU A 441 -20.12 7.83 -1.02
CA LEU A 441 -18.78 7.32 -1.19
C LEU A 441 -18.40 7.15 -2.67
N ASP A 442 -17.09 7.26 -2.92
CA ASP A 442 -16.51 6.94 -4.22
C ASP A 442 -16.81 5.48 -4.62
N ARG A 443 -17.54 5.31 -5.70
CA ARG A 443 -17.91 4.00 -6.22
C ARG A 443 -16.72 3.25 -6.83
N GLY A 444 -15.64 3.94 -7.16
CA GLY A 444 -14.42 3.33 -7.72
C GLY A 444 -13.65 2.50 -6.69
N THR A 445 -13.56 2.97 -5.45
CA THR A 445 -12.77 2.30 -4.39
C THR A 445 -13.61 1.42 -3.46
N ARG A 446 -14.87 1.77 -3.23
CA ARG A 446 -15.75 1.03 -2.30
C ARG A 446 -17.05 0.53 -2.92
N LEU A 447 -17.26 0.76 -4.21
CA LEU A 447 -18.48 0.39 -4.95
C LEU A 447 -19.78 0.93 -4.32
N GLY A 448 -19.69 1.96 -3.46
CA GLY A 448 -20.81 2.46 -2.67
C GLY A 448 -21.09 1.65 -1.39
N LEU A 449 -20.21 0.75 -0.98
CA LEU A 449 -20.22 0.13 0.33
C LEU A 449 -19.63 1.06 1.39
N LYS A 450 -20.18 1.08 2.58
CA LYS A 450 -19.68 1.88 3.70
C LYS A 450 -18.28 1.44 4.14
N ASN A 451 -18.04 0.13 4.15
CA ASN A 451 -16.77 -0.46 4.57
C ASN A 451 -16.06 -1.17 3.41
N VAL A 452 -14.76 -1.43 3.57
CA VAL A 452 -13.95 -2.12 2.57
C VAL A 452 -14.28 -3.62 2.52
N SER A 453 -14.35 -4.18 1.32
CA SER A 453 -14.78 -5.57 1.09
C SER A 453 -13.85 -6.61 1.73
N TYR A 454 -12.57 -6.33 1.80
CA TYR A 454 -11.62 -7.26 2.42
C TYR A 454 -11.79 -7.42 3.94
N ASN A 455 -12.72 -6.69 4.59
CA ASN A 455 -13.15 -6.89 5.97
C ASN A 455 -14.51 -7.63 6.08
N MET A 456 -14.98 -8.23 4.99
CA MET A 456 -16.24 -8.97 4.93
C MET A 456 -15.97 -10.47 4.86
N ASP A 457 -15.37 -11.01 5.92
CA ASP A 457 -15.01 -12.42 6.00
C ASP A 457 -16.24 -13.29 6.26
N SER A 458 -16.32 -14.39 5.51
CA SER A 458 -17.20 -15.53 5.81
C SER A 458 -16.41 -16.70 6.36
N ALA A 459 -17.10 -17.75 6.83
CA ALA A 459 -16.47 -18.95 7.35
C ALA A 459 -16.89 -20.20 6.57
N ALA A 460 -15.97 -21.14 6.38
CA ALA A 460 -16.27 -22.54 6.02
C ALA A 460 -15.86 -23.48 7.15
N GLY A 461 -16.36 -24.71 7.13
CA GLY A 461 -16.22 -25.68 8.24
C GLY A 461 -17.32 -25.57 9.29
N LEU A 462 -18.22 -24.59 9.17
CA LEU A 462 -19.37 -24.34 10.04
C LEU A 462 -20.67 -24.38 9.23
N LEU A 463 -21.79 -24.71 9.90
CA LEU A 463 -23.15 -24.43 9.42
C LEU A 463 -23.73 -23.31 10.28
N TYR A 464 -24.09 -22.16 9.66
CA TYR A 464 -24.59 -21.01 10.40
C TYR A 464 -25.55 -20.13 9.58
N THR A 465 -26.30 -19.29 10.29
CA THR A 465 -27.14 -18.25 9.69
C THR A 465 -26.71 -16.87 10.20
N VAL A 466 -26.97 -15.85 9.40
CA VAL A 466 -26.77 -14.45 9.74
C VAL A 466 -28.12 -13.75 9.73
N ASP A 467 -28.64 -13.47 10.92
CA ASP A 467 -29.93 -12.81 11.12
C ASP A 467 -29.76 -11.30 11.04
N VAL A 468 -30.07 -10.74 9.87
CA VAL A 468 -29.93 -9.30 9.59
C VAL A 468 -30.99 -8.43 10.28
N SER A 469 -32.00 -9.02 10.93
CA SER A 469 -32.93 -8.27 11.75
C SER A 469 -32.36 -7.95 13.15
N LYS A 470 -31.29 -8.66 13.55
CA LYS A 470 -30.69 -8.54 14.88
C LYS A 470 -29.60 -7.44 14.92
N PRO A 471 -29.38 -6.87 16.11
CA PRO A 471 -28.26 -5.96 16.32
C PRO A 471 -26.90 -6.69 16.21
N GLU A 472 -25.83 -5.92 16.13
CA GLU A 472 -24.46 -6.44 16.22
C GLU A 472 -24.27 -7.26 17.51
N GLY A 473 -23.58 -8.39 17.40
CA GLY A 473 -23.35 -9.34 18.50
C GLY A 473 -24.41 -10.45 18.61
N GLU A 474 -25.56 -10.32 17.93
CA GLU A 474 -26.67 -11.28 17.96
C GLU A 474 -27.04 -11.85 16.59
N ARG A 475 -26.27 -11.48 15.52
CA ARG A 475 -26.59 -11.86 14.13
C ARG A 475 -26.20 -13.28 13.79
N VAL A 476 -25.05 -13.75 14.28
CA VAL A 476 -24.45 -15.02 13.87
C VAL A 476 -24.97 -16.16 14.76
N GLN A 477 -25.67 -17.11 14.15
CA GLN A 477 -26.20 -18.30 14.79
C GLN A 477 -25.48 -19.53 14.24
N ILE A 478 -24.47 -20.04 14.97
CA ILE A 478 -23.74 -21.24 14.59
C ILE A 478 -24.51 -22.47 15.04
N GLN A 479 -24.90 -23.33 14.10
CA GLN A 479 -25.74 -24.49 14.33
C GLN A 479 -24.90 -25.74 14.65
N SER A 480 -23.82 -25.96 13.87
CA SER A 480 -22.92 -27.11 14.01
C SER A 480 -21.62 -26.86 13.22
N MET A 481 -20.68 -27.77 13.35
CA MET A 481 -19.62 -27.95 12.36
C MET A 481 -20.21 -28.46 11.03
N ALA A 482 -19.48 -28.31 9.93
CA ALA A 482 -19.95 -28.71 8.60
C ALA A 482 -20.15 -30.24 8.45
N ASP A 483 -19.48 -31.04 9.27
CA ASP A 483 -19.64 -32.50 9.33
C ASP A 483 -20.83 -32.95 10.23
N GLY A 484 -21.58 -31.99 10.79
CA GLY A 484 -22.72 -32.24 11.69
C GLY A 484 -22.34 -32.41 13.16
N THR A 485 -21.07 -32.38 13.52
CA THR A 485 -20.66 -32.44 14.93
C THR A 485 -21.04 -31.14 15.66
N PRO A 486 -21.35 -31.22 16.99
CA PRO A 486 -21.75 -30.05 17.75
C PRO A 486 -20.65 -28.98 17.81
N PHE A 487 -21.03 -27.72 17.57
CA PHE A 487 -20.17 -26.57 17.85
C PHE A 487 -20.30 -26.16 19.32
N SER A 488 -19.16 -25.81 19.95
CA SER A 488 -19.14 -25.32 21.33
C SER A 488 -18.40 -24.00 21.44
N LEU A 489 -18.97 -23.05 22.15
CA LEU A 489 -18.34 -21.73 22.38
C LEU A 489 -17.05 -21.82 23.20
N ASP A 490 -16.90 -22.83 24.04
CA ASP A 490 -15.77 -22.97 24.96
C ASP A 490 -14.67 -23.91 24.43
N ARG A 491 -14.93 -24.62 23.32
CA ARG A 491 -13.95 -25.49 22.68
C ARG A 491 -12.99 -24.66 21.82
N GLU A 492 -11.73 -25.05 21.77
CA GLU A 492 -10.74 -24.54 20.82
C GLU A 492 -10.83 -25.27 19.48
N TYR A 493 -10.65 -24.50 18.40
CA TYR A 493 -10.64 -24.94 17.01
C TYR A 493 -9.39 -24.45 16.30
N ARG A 494 -8.95 -25.21 15.32
CA ARG A 494 -7.90 -24.81 14.38
C ARG A 494 -8.54 -24.03 13.24
N VAL A 495 -8.14 -22.78 13.07
CA VAL A 495 -8.72 -21.87 12.09
C VAL A 495 -7.69 -21.47 11.06
N ALA A 496 -7.97 -21.74 9.78
CA ALA A 496 -7.19 -21.25 8.65
C ALA A 496 -7.57 -19.80 8.34
N ILE A 497 -6.59 -18.91 8.35
CA ILE A 497 -6.77 -17.47 8.22
C ILE A 497 -5.55 -16.85 7.54
N ASN A 498 -5.74 -15.84 6.68
CA ASN A 498 -4.58 -15.18 6.06
C ASN A 498 -3.76 -14.38 7.09
N SER A 499 -2.47 -14.18 6.80
CA SER A 499 -1.53 -13.53 7.71
C SER A 499 -1.90 -12.08 8.04
N TYR A 500 -2.45 -11.31 7.10
CA TYR A 500 -2.93 -9.96 7.37
C TYR A 500 -3.98 -9.96 8.50
N ARG A 501 -4.95 -10.85 8.41
CA ARG A 501 -6.00 -11.00 9.41
C ARG A 501 -5.48 -11.55 10.73
N GLY A 502 -4.63 -12.57 10.65
CA GLY A 502 -4.02 -13.22 11.82
C GLY A 502 -3.09 -12.31 12.62
N ASN A 503 -2.51 -11.28 12.00
CA ASN A 503 -1.70 -10.26 12.66
C ASN A 503 -2.50 -9.06 13.18
N GLY A 504 -3.82 -9.07 13.05
CA GLY A 504 -4.70 -8.01 13.57
C GLY A 504 -5.27 -7.06 12.52
N GLY A 505 -4.88 -7.19 11.25
CA GLY A 505 -5.36 -6.34 10.17
C GLY A 505 -6.89 -6.31 10.07
N GLY A 506 -7.48 -5.11 9.95
CA GLY A 506 -8.92 -4.88 9.91
C GLY A 506 -9.66 -5.16 11.22
N GLU A 507 -8.94 -5.41 12.31
CA GLU A 507 -9.41 -5.52 13.70
C GLU A 507 -10.43 -6.66 14.00
N LEU A 508 -10.74 -7.54 13.04
CA LEU A 508 -11.73 -8.61 13.27
C LEU A 508 -11.26 -9.61 14.34
N ILE A 509 -9.95 -9.92 14.37
CA ILE A 509 -9.41 -10.83 15.35
C ILE A 509 -9.13 -10.15 16.70
N THR A 510 -8.81 -8.86 16.70
CA THR A 510 -8.54 -8.11 17.93
C THR A 510 -9.82 -7.61 18.59
N ARG A 511 -10.59 -6.76 17.91
CA ARG A 511 -11.85 -6.21 18.47
C ARG A 511 -13.01 -7.19 18.37
N GLY A 512 -13.13 -7.87 17.23
CA GLY A 512 -14.24 -8.82 17.01
C GLY A 512 -14.12 -10.06 17.87
N ALA A 513 -13.01 -10.78 17.79
CA ALA A 513 -12.77 -11.96 18.61
C ALA A 513 -12.35 -11.62 20.05
N GLY A 514 -11.93 -10.37 20.33
CA GLY A 514 -11.52 -9.91 21.66
C GLY A 514 -10.12 -10.38 22.07
N ILE A 515 -9.25 -10.76 21.11
CA ILE A 515 -7.89 -11.24 21.40
C ILE A 515 -6.94 -10.04 21.44
N PRO A 516 -6.24 -9.79 22.55
CA PRO A 516 -5.22 -8.74 22.61
C PRO A 516 -4.14 -8.92 21.55
N HIS A 517 -3.70 -7.83 20.92
CA HIS A 517 -2.66 -7.89 19.88
C HIS A 517 -1.39 -8.62 20.35
N SER A 518 -1.01 -8.44 21.62
CA SER A 518 0.14 -9.11 22.24
C SER A 518 0.03 -10.64 22.32
N GLU A 519 -1.19 -11.20 22.21
CA GLU A 519 -1.43 -12.64 22.25
C GLU A 519 -1.46 -13.29 20.86
N LEU A 520 -1.65 -12.52 19.77
CA LEU A 520 -1.88 -13.06 18.43
C LEU A 520 -0.77 -14.03 18.01
N LYS A 521 0.50 -13.67 18.23
CA LYS A 521 1.65 -14.51 17.89
C LYS A 521 1.59 -15.89 18.58
N SER A 522 1.16 -15.94 19.83
CA SER A 522 1.05 -17.21 20.60
C SER A 522 -0.11 -18.10 20.15
N ARG A 523 -1.06 -17.54 19.40
CA ARG A 523 -2.19 -18.27 18.83
C ARG A 523 -1.89 -18.91 17.48
N ILE A 524 -0.79 -18.51 16.79
CA ILE A 524 -0.37 -19.07 15.50
C ILE A 524 0.24 -20.45 15.74
N LEU A 525 -0.36 -21.48 15.17
CA LEU A 525 0.11 -22.86 15.23
C LEU A 525 1.08 -23.17 14.08
N THR A 526 0.74 -22.72 12.86
CA THR A 526 1.55 -22.86 11.66
C THR A 526 1.42 -21.65 10.75
N SER A 527 2.46 -21.40 9.95
CA SER A 527 2.48 -20.45 8.85
C SER A 527 3.02 -21.13 7.61
N THR A 528 2.45 -20.83 6.45
CA THR A 528 3.04 -21.27 5.17
C THR A 528 4.34 -20.51 4.90
N ASP A 529 5.19 -21.07 4.02
CA ASP A 529 6.45 -20.47 3.58
C ASP A 529 6.31 -19.66 2.28
N LYS A 530 5.18 -19.80 1.60
CA LYS A 530 4.80 -19.06 0.38
C LYS A 530 3.43 -18.40 0.59
N ASP A 531 3.14 -17.43 -0.26
CA ASP A 531 1.84 -16.75 -0.27
C ASP A 531 0.70 -17.66 -0.78
N LEU A 532 -0.53 -17.27 -0.47
CA LEU A 532 -1.73 -18.00 -0.86
C LEU A 532 -1.89 -18.16 -2.39
N ARG A 533 -1.44 -17.17 -3.17
CA ARG A 533 -1.48 -17.22 -4.64
C ARG A 533 -0.62 -18.35 -5.18
N PHE A 534 0.56 -18.57 -4.59
CA PHE A 534 1.44 -19.68 -4.95
C PHE A 534 0.74 -21.03 -4.77
N TYR A 535 0.09 -21.27 -3.62
CA TYR A 535 -0.59 -22.54 -3.34
C TYR A 535 -1.85 -22.73 -4.17
N LEU A 536 -2.60 -21.66 -4.47
CA LEU A 536 -3.72 -21.71 -5.40
C LEU A 536 -3.25 -22.12 -6.80
N MET A 537 -2.15 -21.56 -7.28
CA MET A 537 -1.57 -21.89 -8.57
C MET A 537 -1.11 -23.35 -8.61
N GLN A 538 -0.37 -23.80 -7.60
CA GLN A 538 0.08 -25.19 -7.48
C GLN A 538 -1.11 -26.16 -7.51
N ARG A 539 -2.14 -25.92 -6.70
CA ARG A 539 -3.34 -26.76 -6.65
C ARG A 539 -4.06 -26.84 -8.00
N ILE A 540 -4.19 -25.73 -8.72
CA ILE A 540 -4.82 -25.72 -10.04
C ILE A 540 -3.98 -26.52 -11.04
N GLN A 541 -2.64 -26.40 -10.99
CA GLN A 541 -1.73 -27.18 -11.82
C GLN A 541 -1.82 -28.70 -11.56
N GLU A 542 -1.94 -29.09 -10.28
CA GLU A 542 -2.09 -30.49 -9.87
C GLU A 542 -3.44 -31.07 -10.31
N GLN A 543 -4.53 -30.34 -10.09
CA GLN A 543 -5.88 -30.77 -10.45
C GLN A 543 -6.15 -30.73 -11.97
N LYS A 544 -5.41 -29.91 -12.73
CA LYS A 544 -5.58 -29.67 -14.17
C LYS A 544 -6.96 -29.13 -14.57
N THR A 545 -8.02 -29.57 -13.92
CA THR A 545 -9.40 -29.09 -14.14
C THR A 545 -10.07 -28.81 -12.80
N VAL A 546 -10.47 -27.58 -12.62
CA VAL A 546 -11.19 -27.11 -11.42
C VAL A 546 -12.67 -27.05 -11.75
N THR A 547 -13.46 -27.76 -10.95
CA THR A 547 -14.93 -27.71 -10.98
C THR A 547 -15.39 -27.02 -9.70
N PRO A 548 -15.70 -25.72 -9.76
CA PRO A 548 -16.13 -24.97 -8.59
C PRO A 548 -17.48 -25.45 -8.07
N ARG A 549 -17.68 -25.31 -6.77
CA ARG A 549 -18.96 -25.64 -6.12
C ARG A 549 -19.21 -24.71 -4.95
N LYS A 550 -20.49 -24.36 -4.74
CA LYS A 550 -20.92 -23.68 -3.52
C LYS A 550 -21.00 -24.67 -2.37
N LEU A 551 -20.44 -24.29 -1.22
CA LEU A 551 -20.52 -25.09 0.00
C LEU A 551 -21.90 -24.99 0.67
N ASN A 552 -22.62 -23.88 0.43
CA ASN A 552 -23.95 -23.59 1.02
C ASN A 552 -23.98 -23.74 2.54
N HIS A 553 -22.93 -23.37 3.22
CA HIS A 553 -22.68 -23.58 4.62
C HIS A 553 -23.19 -22.44 5.50
N TRP A 554 -23.66 -21.33 4.89
CA TRP A 554 -24.30 -20.24 5.60
C TRP A 554 -25.32 -19.50 4.71
N ARG A 555 -26.19 -18.68 5.30
CA ARG A 555 -27.14 -17.82 4.60
C ARG A 555 -27.62 -16.68 5.46
N PHE A 556 -28.12 -15.64 4.83
CA PHE A 556 -28.84 -14.57 5.50
C PHE A 556 -30.27 -14.99 5.84
N VAL A 557 -30.76 -14.54 6.98
CA VAL A 557 -32.14 -14.68 7.44
C VAL A 557 -32.63 -13.33 8.00
N PRO A 558 -33.95 -13.03 8.13
CA PRO A 558 -35.09 -13.94 7.91
C PRO A 558 -35.34 -14.22 6.42
N ASP A 559 -35.86 -15.44 6.13
CA ASP A 559 -36.11 -15.90 4.76
C ASP A 559 -37.13 -15.04 4.01
N GLU A 560 -38.04 -14.39 4.75
CA GLU A 560 -39.06 -13.50 4.17
C GLU A 560 -38.47 -12.17 3.66
N TRP A 561 -37.30 -11.73 4.16
CA TRP A 561 -36.71 -10.44 3.82
C TRP A 561 -35.46 -10.55 2.94
N ALA A 562 -34.58 -11.48 3.31
CA ALA A 562 -33.23 -11.52 2.77
C ALA A 562 -33.16 -11.72 1.24
N PRO A 563 -33.91 -12.64 0.61
CA PRO A 563 -33.81 -12.87 -0.83
C PRO A 563 -34.15 -11.64 -1.68
N ALA A 564 -35.24 -10.94 -1.33
CA ALA A 564 -35.67 -9.73 -2.05
C ALA A 564 -34.70 -8.56 -1.84
N ALA A 565 -34.17 -8.41 -0.64
CA ALA A 565 -33.20 -7.38 -0.31
C ALA A 565 -31.85 -7.60 -1.04
N LEU A 566 -31.36 -8.84 -1.06
CA LEU A 566 -30.13 -9.21 -1.80
C LEU A 566 -30.24 -8.91 -3.29
N GLU A 567 -31.38 -9.24 -3.92
CA GLU A 567 -31.61 -8.96 -5.34
C GLU A 567 -31.69 -7.45 -5.61
N ARG A 568 -32.30 -6.68 -4.73
CA ARG A 568 -32.37 -5.21 -4.80
C ARG A 568 -30.97 -4.59 -4.72
N ASP A 569 -30.16 -5.00 -3.73
CA ASP A 569 -28.83 -4.46 -3.52
C ASP A 569 -27.87 -4.87 -4.64
N ARG A 570 -28.03 -6.09 -5.17
CA ARG A 570 -27.29 -6.56 -6.35
C ARG A 570 -27.52 -5.66 -7.56
N LYS A 571 -28.76 -5.26 -7.83
CA LYS A 571 -29.09 -4.34 -8.93
C LYS A 571 -28.51 -2.95 -8.75
N ILE A 572 -28.42 -2.47 -7.51
CA ILE A 572 -27.82 -1.17 -7.18
C ILE A 572 -26.29 -1.21 -7.37
N LEU A 573 -25.62 -2.25 -6.87
CA LEU A 573 -24.17 -2.35 -6.94
C LEU A 573 -23.68 -2.69 -8.36
N PHE A 574 -24.40 -3.54 -9.09
CA PHE A 574 -24.04 -4.08 -10.40
C PHE A 574 -25.14 -3.87 -11.47
N PRO A 575 -25.54 -2.62 -11.78
CA PRO A 575 -26.71 -2.32 -12.62
C PRO A 575 -26.59 -2.82 -14.07
N ASN A 576 -25.37 -3.00 -14.60
CA ASN A 576 -25.12 -3.30 -16.02
C ASN A 576 -24.79 -4.78 -16.30
N THR A 577 -24.97 -5.67 -15.32
CA THR A 577 -24.59 -7.06 -15.48
C THR A 577 -25.78 -7.92 -15.90
N ARG A 578 -25.87 -8.19 -17.21
CA ARG A 578 -26.65 -9.35 -17.67
C ARG A 578 -25.85 -10.60 -17.32
N TYR A 579 -26.44 -11.49 -16.52
CA TYR A 579 -25.95 -12.84 -16.32
C TYR A 579 -26.14 -13.59 -17.67
N GLN A 580 -25.08 -13.75 -18.45
CA GLN A 580 -25.03 -14.70 -19.56
C GLN A 580 -24.14 -15.86 -19.17
#